data_0382931f1bf293efd9a39419669fdcca
#
_entry.id   0382931f1bf293efd9a39419669fdcca
#
_cell.length_a   1.000
_cell.length_b   1.000
_cell.length_c   1.000
_cell.angle_alpha   90.00
_cell.angle_beta   90.00
_cell.angle_gamma   90.00
#
_symmetry.space_group_name_H-M   'P 1'
#
loop_
_entity.id
_entity.type
_entity.pdbx_description
1 polymer ?
#
loop_
_entity_poly.entity_id
_entity_poly.type
_entity_poly.pdbx_seq_one_letter_code
_entity_poly.pdbx_strand_id
1 'polypeptide(L)'
;VLQINVCLSSCQVVVVKKMERLTASQQGFQDLEEFHFGLEGRTCPLFHSWNAKHFNESSCVLLDSFSQELKLKQTILQELAHTVTSDLCMVYLSCWLHQPFITPQTRLTLEALLLETGHHLL
;
A
#
# COMPACT_ATOMS: atom_id res chain seq x y z
N VAL A 1 -4.28 18.95 16.17
CA VAL A 1 -4.75 18.11 15.06
C VAL A 1 -3.76 18.11 13.90
N LEU A 2 -3.34 19.27 13.42
CA LEU A 2 -2.37 19.36 12.32
C LEU A 2 -1.05 18.69 12.66
N GLN A 3 -0.53 18.89 13.87
CA GLN A 3 0.72 18.29 14.32
C GLN A 3 0.64 16.77 14.39
N ILE A 4 -0.48 16.23 14.85
CA ILE A 4 -0.72 14.78 14.88
C ILE A 4 -0.75 14.24 13.46
N ASN A 5 -1.44 14.93 12.55
CA ASN A 5 -1.52 14.53 11.15
C ASN A 5 -0.14 14.54 10.46
N VAL A 6 0.71 15.52 10.76
CA VAL A 6 2.09 15.56 10.25
C VAL A 6 2.89 14.35 10.75
N CYS A 7 2.77 14.00 12.02
CA CYS A 7 3.43 12.84 12.59
C CYS A 7 2.97 11.53 11.92
N LEU A 8 1.67 11.35 11.73
CA LEU A 8 1.11 10.18 11.05
C LEU A 8 1.57 10.09 9.61
N SER A 9 1.61 11.22 8.89
CA SER A 9 2.11 11.26 7.52
C SER A 9 3.58 10.84 7.44
N SER A 10 4.42 11.28 8.38
CA SER A 10 5.84 10.89 8.43
C SER A 10 6.00 9.38 8.64
N CYS A 11 5.20 8.78 9.52
CA CYS A 11 5.19 7.33 9.72
C CYS A 11 4.75 6.59 8.45
N GLN A 12 3.76 7.10 7.75
CA GLN A 12 3.27 6.51 6.51
C GLN A 12 4.32 6.57 5.39
N VAL A 13 5.10 7.65 5.30
CA VAL A 13 6.22 7.74 4.35
C VAL A 13 7.22 6.62 4.57
N VAL A 14 7.58 6.34 5.81
CA VAL A 14 8.51 5.24 6.15
C VAL A 14 7.95 3.90 5.72
N VAL A 15 6.67 3.64 5.98
CA VAL A 15 6.02 2.38 5.60
C VAL A 15 5.98 2.22 4.09
N VAL A 16 5.59 3.25 3.34
CA VAL A 16 5.53 3.20 1.87
C VAL A 16 6.91 2.95 1.28
N LYS A 17 7.96 3.58 1.80
CA LYS A 17 9.34 3.33 1.36
C LYS A 17 9.78 1.89 1.59
N LYS A 18 9.39 1.29 2.72
CA LYS A 18 9.64 -0.13 2.97
C LYS A 18 8.90 -1.01 1.97
N MET A 19 7.64 -0.68 1.66
CA MET A 19 6.85 -1.40 0.66
C MET A 19 7.49 -1.33 -0.72
N GLU A 20 8.02 -0.17 -1.12
CA GLU A 20 8.74 0.00 -2.39
C GLU A 20 9.94 -0.94 -2.47
N ARG A 21 10.74 -1.00 -1.42
CA ARG A 21 11.92 -1.87 -1.37
C ARG A 21 11.55 -3.35 -1.40
N LEU A 22 10.50 -3.74 -0.66
CA LEU A 22 10.02 -5.12 -0.65
C LEU A 22 9.46 -5.53 -2.01
N THR A 23 8.72 -4.63 -2.66
CA THR A 23 8.15 -4.89 -3.99
C THR A 23 9.27 -5.05 -5.02
N ALA A 24 10.31 -4.21 -4.96
CA ALA A 24 11.49 -4.36 -5.84
C ALA A 24 12.21 -5.69 -5.60
N SER A 25 12.34 -6.13 -4.35
CA SER A 25 12.93 -7.43 -4.02
C SER A 25 12.07 -8.59 -4.54
N GLN A 26 10.75 -8.49 -4.47
CA GLN A 26 9.83 -9.48 -5.00
C GLN A 26 9.93 -9.57 -6.53
N GLN A 27 10.07 -8.43 -7.21
CA GLN A 27 10.26 -8.42 -8.66
C GLN A 27 11.55 -9.14 -9.05
N GLY A 28 12.63 -8.88 -8.33
CA GLY A 28 13.90 -9.59 -8.53
C GLY A 28 13.78 -11.09 -8.30
N PHE A 29 13.04 -11.50 -7.27
CA PHE A 29 12.76 -12.90 -7.01
C PHE A 29 11.94 -13.53 -8.12
N GLN A 30 10.92 -12.84 -8.62
CA GLN A 30 10.10 -13.32 -9.74
C GLN A 30 10.95 -13.50 -11.00
N ASP A 31 11.81 -12.54 -11.30
CA ASP A 31 12.70 -12.60 -12.46
C ASP A 31 13.65 -13.79 -12.37
N LEU A 32 14.19 -14.04 -11.18
CA LEU A 32 15.05 -15.18 -10.92
C LEU A 32 14.31 -16.50 -11.08
N GLU A 33 13.08 -16.58 -10.58
CA GLU A 33 12.24 -17.76 -10.68
C GLU A 33 11.88 -18.06 -12.13
N GLU A 34 11.53 -17.04 -12.91
CA GLU A 34 11.27 -17.20 -14.36
C GLU A 34 12.51 -17.68 -15.11
N PHE A 35 13.68 -17.21 -14.72
CA PHE A 35 14.94 -17.68 -15.29
C PHE A 35 15.19 -19.16 -15.03
N HIS A 36 14.88 -19.65 -13.81
CA HIS A 36 15.13 -21.04 -13.41
C HIS A 36 14.04 -22.01 -13.85
N PHE A 37 12.76 -21.61 -13.82
CA PHE A 37 11.62 -22.50 -14.04
C PHE A 37 10.84 -22.16 -15.31
N GLY A 38 11.18 -21.09 -16.01
CA GLY A 38 10.47 -20.61 -17.20
C GLY A 38 9.22 -19.78 -16.81
N LEU A 39 8.43 -19.42 -17.81
CA LEU A 39 7.26 -18.54 -17.65
C LEU A 39 6.15 -19.18 -16.82
N GLU A 40 6.12 -20.50 -16.72
CA GLU A 40 5.13 -21.22 -15.93
C GLU A 40 5.43 -21.16 -14.42
N GLY A 41 6.66 -20.78 -14.06
CA GLY A 41 7.08 -20.68 -12.67
C GLY A 41 7.26 -22.03 -11.99
N ARG A 42 7.18 -22.02 -10.67
CA ARG A 42 7.32 -23.26 -9.87
C ARG A 42 6.09 -24.15 -10.03
N THR A 43 6.31 -25.46 -9.95
CA THR A 43 5.23 -26.43 -9.89
C THR A 43 4.51 -26.40 -8.53
N CYS A 44 5.22 -26.00 -7.46
CA CYS A 44 4.66 -25.88 -6.12
C CYS A 44 4.51 -24.40 -5.74
N PRO A 45 3.39 -23.97 -5.11
CA PRO A 45 3.25 -22.63 -4.59
C PRO A 45 4.28 -22.32 -3.50
N LEU A 46 4.65 -21.02 -3.38
CA LEU A 46 5.61 -20.58 -2.35
C LEU A 46 5.06 -20.75 -0.94
N PHE A 47 3.77 -20.46 -0.73
CA PHE A 47 3.11 -20.61 0.56
C PHE A 47 1.91 -21.56 0.40
N HIS A 48 0.68 -21.03 0.44
CA HIS A 48 -0.51 -21.88 0.34
C HIS A 48 -0.93 -22.13 -1.11
N SER A 49 -1.11 -21.07 -1.90
CA SER A 49 -1.63 -21.18 -3.26
C SER A 49 -1.00 -20.22 -4.27
N TRP A 50 -0.31 -19.17 -3.80
CA TRP A 50 0.20 -18.11 -4.67
C TRP A 50 1.59 -18.42 -5.19
N ASN A 51 1.84 -18.10 -6.47
CA ASN A 51 3.17 -18.08 -7.04
C ASN A 51 3.82 -16.69 -6.88
N ALA A 52 5.09 -16.57 -7.28
CA ALA A 52 5.82 -15.31 -7.16
C ALA A 52 5.15 -14.18 -7.95
N LYS A 53 4.59 -14.49 -9.13
CA LYS A 53 3.91 -13.50 -9.95
C LYS A 53 2.68 -12.93 -9.24
N HIS A 54 1.87 -13.78 -8.61
CA HIS A 54 0.69 -13.34 -7.87
C HIS A 54 1.07 -12.46 -6.68
N PHE A 55 2.10 -12.83 -5.92
CA PHE A 55 2.62 -12.00 -4.83
C PHE A 55 3.07 -10.64 -5.35
N ASN A 56 3.80 -10.60 -6.45
CA ASN A 56 4.30 -9.36 -7.02
C ASN A 56 3.16 -8.46 -7.51
N GLU A 57 2.18 -9.01 -8.19
CA GLU A 57 1.02 -8.25 -8.67
C GLU A 57 0.22 -7.67 -7.50
N SER A 58 -0.03 -8.45 -6.46
CA SER A 58 -0.75 -7.99 -5.27
C SER A 58 0.02 -6.90 -4.54
N SER A 59 1.33 -7.06 -4.39
CA SER A 59 2.19 -6.05 -3.76
C SER A 59 2.21 -4.75 -4.55
N CYS A 60 2.23 -4.80 -5.89
CA CYS A 60 2.18 -3.61 -6.74
C CYS A 60 0.85 -2.87 -6.58
N VAL A 61 -0.26 -3.58 -6.52
CA VAL A 61 -1.59 -2.98 -6.30
C VAL A 61 -1.62 -2.26 -4.95
N LEU A 62 -1.15 -2.92 -3.89
CA LEU A 62 -1.10 -2.33 -2.55
C LEU A 62 -0.18 -1.11 -2.50
N LEU A 63 1.00 -1.21 -3.08
CA LEU A 63 1.96 -0.10 -3.11
C LEU A 63 1.37 1.10 -3.84
N ASP A 64 0.73 0.89 -4.99
CA ASP A 64 0.11 1.97 -5.74
C ASP A 64 -0.99 2.66 -4.94
N SER A 65 -1.88 1.90 -4.33
CA SER A 65 -2.98 2.44 -3.51
C SER A 65 -2.46 3.25 -2.32
N PHE A 66 -1.52 2.71 -1.57
CA PHE A 66 -0.96 3.40 -0.41
C PHE A 66 -0.10 4.61 -0.80
N SER A 67 0.59 4.56 -1.93
CA SER A 67 1.36 5.70 -2.44
C SER A 67 0.46 6.85 -2.85
N GLN A 68 -0.65 6.56 -3.52
CA GLN A 68 -1.63 7.59 -3.91
C GLN A 68 -2.30 8.20 -2.68
N GLU A 69 -2.67 7.38 -1.70
CA GLU A 69 -3.26 7.87 -0.45
C GLU A 69 -2.28 8.75 0.32
N LEU A 70 -1.00 8.38 0.36
CA LEU A 70 0.04 9.19 0.99
C LEU A 70 0.17 10.56 0.31
N LYS A 71 0.17 10.60 -1.02
CA LYS A 71 0.23 11.87 -1.77
C LYS A 71 -0.96 12.76 -1.46
N LEU A 72 -2.16 12.17 -1.39
CA LEU A 72 -3.37 12.91 -1.01
C LEU A 72 -3.23 13.50 0.39
N LYS A 73 -2.76 12.72 1.36
CA LYS A 73 -2.58 13.18 2.74
C LYS A 73 -1.54 14.28 2.84
N GLN A 74 -0.44 14.19 2.10
CA GLN A 74 0.56 15.25 2.04
C GLN A 74 -0.02 16.54 1.45
N THR A 75 -0.82 16.44 0.40
CA THR A 75 -1.51 17.58 -0.20
C THR A 75 -2.49 18.22 0.78
N ILE A 76 -3.27 17.40 1.50
CA ILE A 76 -4.20 17.90 2.52
C ILE A 76 -3.45 18.68 3.60
N LEU A 77 -2.31 18.19 4.08
CA LEU A 77 -1.51 18.89 5.08
C LEU A 77 -1.02 20.25 4.58
N GLN A 78 -0.57 20.33 3.33
CA GLN A 78 -0.16 21.59 2.72
C GLN A 78 -1.32 22.58 2.64
N GLU A 79 -2.48 22.11 2.19
CA GLU A 79 -3.66 22.97 2.05
C GLU A 79 -4.22 23.40 3.41
N LEU A 80 -4.23 22.52 4.40
CA LEU A 80 -4.67 22.87 5.76
C LEU A 80 -3.82 23.98 6.37
N ALA A 81 -2.52 24.00 6.11
CA ALA A 81 -1.61 25.03 6.63
C ALA A 81 -1.97 26.43 6.11
N HIS A 82 -2.63 26.51 4.96
CA HIS A 82 -3.01 27.78 4.31
C HIS A 82 -4.52 28.06 4.32
N THR A 83 -5.32 27.15 4.86
CA THR A 83 -6.78 27.26 4.82
C THR A 83 -7.29 28.07 6.00
N VAL A 84 -8.15 29.04 5.71
CA VAL A 84 -8.73 29.97 6.70
C VAL A 84 -10.19 29.66 7.00
N THR A 85 -10.91 29.00 6.09
CA THR A 85 -12.34 28.70 6.27
C THR A 85 -12.55 27.35 6.92
N SER A 86 -13.44 27.30 7.93
CA SER A 86 -13.70 26.05 8.65
C SER A 86 -14.41 25.00 7.78
N ASP A 87 -15.25 25.43 6.82
CA ASP A 87 -15.93 24.50 5.91
C ASP A 87 -14.94 23.72 5.05
N LEU A 88 -13.93 24.40 4.53
CA LEU A 88 -12.89 23.77 3.71
C LEU A 88 -12.00 22.86 4.56
N CYS A 89 -11.69 23.25 5.80
CA CYS A 89 -10.99 22.39 6.75
C CYS A 89 -11.75 21.08 6.99
N MET A 90 -13.07 21.16 7.14
CA MET A 90 -13.90 19.95 7.34
C MET A 90 -13.88 19.05 6.12
N VAL A 91 -13.86 19.60 4.91
CA VAL A 91 -13.73 18.83 3.68
C VAL A 91 -12.38 18.07 3.67
N TYR A 92 -11.29 18.75 3.97
CA TYR A 92 -9.97 18.13 4.00
C TYR A 92 -9.85 17.03 5.06
N LEU A 93 -10.38 17.27 6.25
CA LEU A 93 -10.37 16.28 7.32
C LEU A 93 -11.24 15.07 6.97
N SER A 94 -12.39 15.30 6.33
CA SER A 94 -13.24 14.21 5.85
C SER A 94 -12.52 13.34 4.81
N CYS A 95 -11.81 13.97 3.87
CA CYS A 95 -10.99 13.23 2.88
C CYS A 95 -9.88 12.44 3.56
N TRP A 96 -9.23 13.00 4.57
CA TRP A 96 -8.21 12.32 5.35
C TRP A 96 -8.74 11.04 5.98
N LEU A 97 -9.89 11.13 6.64
CA LEU A 97 -10.51 10.00 7.34
C LEU A 97 -11.10 8.97 6.39
N HIS A 98 -11.63 9.41 5.26
CA HIS A 98 -12.28 8.53 4.29
C HIS A 98 -11.28 7.63 3.55
N GLN A 99 -10.06 8.09 3.34
CA GLN A 99 -9.01 7.36 2.63
C GLN A 99 -9.49 6.85 1.25
N PRO A 100 -9.78 7.77 0.30
CA PRO A 100 -10.45 7.41 -0.95
C PRO A 100 -9.67 6.46 -1.86
N PHE A 101 -8.33 6.40 -1.73
CA PHE A 101 -7.51 5.47 -2.52
C PHE A 101 -7.38 4.09 -1.88
N ILE A 102 -7.81 3.93 -0.62
CA ILE A 102 -7.86 2.63 0.06
C ILE A 102 -9.28 2.09 -0.11
N THR A 103 -9.52 1.49 -1.26
CA THR A 103 -10.83 0.97 -1.64
C THR A 103 -11.12 -0.36 -0.93
N PRO A 104 -12.37 -0.84 -0.90
CA PRO A 104 -12.67 -2.19 -0.43
C PRO A 104 -11.87 -3.26 -1.16
N GLN A 105 -11.61 -3.08 -2.45
CA GLN A 105 -10.79 -4.00 -3.24
C GLN A 105 -9.35 -4.03 -2.74
N THR A 106 -8.77 -2.87 -2.41
CA THR A 106 -7.44 -2.79 -1.82
C THR A 106 -7.37 -3.54 -0.49
N ARG A 107 -8.39 -3.38 0.35
CA ARG A 107 -8.47 -4.07 1.65
C ARG A 107 -8.58 -5.58 1.47
N LEU A 108 -9.38 -6.05 0.52
CA LEU A 108 -9.50 -7.47 0.20
C LEU A 108 -8.17 -8.05 -0.28
N THR A 109 -7.45 -7.31 -1.11
CA THR A 109 -6.12 -7.72 -1.59
C THR A 109 -5.15 -7.86 -0.41
N LEU A 110 -5.16 -6.91 0.53
CA LEU A 110 -4.32 -6.97 1.71
C LEU A 110 -4.68 -8.16 2.61
N GLU A 111 -5.96 -8.39 2.85
CA GLU A 111 -6.42 -9.53 3.64
C GLU A 111 -6.02 -10.86 2.99
N ALA A 112 -6.17 -10.97 1.67
CA ALA A 112 -5.77 -12.16 0.94
C ALA A 112 -4.27 -12.41 1.05
N LEU A 113 -3.44 -11.36 0.95
CA LEU A 113 -2.00 -11.45 1.13
C LEU A 113 -1.64 -11.92 2.55
N LEU A 114 -2.30 -11.37 3.57
CA LEU A 114 -2.06 -11.75 4.97
C LEU A 114 -2.45 -13.21 5.23
N LEU A 115 -3.58 -13.65 4.70
CA LEU A 115 -4.01 -15.05 4.83
C LEU A 115 -3.05 -15.99 4.13
N GLU A 116 -2.59 -15.64 2.93
CA GLU A 116 -1.66 -16.46 2.16
C GLU A 116 -0.32 -16.62 2.88
N THR A 117 0.14 -15.59 3.59
CA THR A 117 1.40 -15.60 4.34
C THR A 117 1.26 -16.07 5.78
N GLY A 118 0.06 -16.48 6.20
CA GLY A 118 -0.18 -16.99 7.55
C GLY A 118 -0.36 -15.92 8.61
N HIS A 119 -0.61 -14.69 8.22
CA HIS A 119 -0.89 -13.60 9.15
C HIS A 119 -2.40 -13.35 9.24
N HIS A 120 -2.85 -12.84 10.38
CA HIS A 120 -4.26 -12.52 10.59
C HIS A 120 -4.41 -11.08 11.04
N LEU A 121 -5.42 -10.40 10.48
CA LEU A 121 -5.86 -9.11 11.00
C LEU A 121 -6.68 -9.35 12.26
N LEU A 122 -6.35 -8.64 13.30
CA LEU A 122 -7.09 -8.65 14.55
C LEU A 122 -8.31 -7.74 14.48
#